data_1d00a60ac7fbbf7661389a336dc9e368
#
_entry.id   1d00a60ac7fbbf7661389a336dc9e368
#
_cell.length_a   1.000
_cell.length_b   1.000
_cell.length_c   1.000
_cell.angle_alpha   90.00
_cell.angle_beta   90.00
_cell.angle_gamma   90.00
#
_symmetry.space_group_name_H-M   'P 1'
#
loop_
_entity.id
_entity.type
_entity.pdbx_description
1 polymer ?
#
loop_
_entity_poly.entity_id
_entity_poly.type
_entity_poly.pdbx_seq_one_letter_code
_entity_poly.pdbx_strand_id
1 'polypeptide(L)'
;MTTGRRDRKKATTRKALADAALRLFLERGYDNVTVKEIAEAADTAIATLFAHFPAGKEALILDDSGEREASLTAAVRERPEGVSVLDALYAFFADRAPFREDLPAEYRRRMDLVMSTPALWAYARTCWIACQDTLATLLAEASGLAEPDDSLHVLARYVLETPDLASTRPDRTAALAEAFSHLKQGWPDL
;
A
#
# COMPACT_ATOMS: atom_id res chain seq x y z
N MET A 1 -4.45 -8.73 24.96
CA MET A 1 -3.02 -8.91 25.27
C MET A 1 -2.39 -7.53 25.48
N THR A 2 -1.77 -7.30 26.64
CA THR A 2 -1.19 -5.97 26.97
C THR A 2 0.13 -5.80 26.24
N THR A 3 0.18 -4.90 25.28
CA THR A 3 1.42 -4.54 24.56
C THR A 3 2.48 -4.11 25.58
N GLY A 4 3.61 -4.81 25.59
CA GLY A 4 4.67 -4.56 26.54
C GLY A 4 5.27 -3.15 26.45
N ARG A 5 5.90 -2.66 27.52
CA ARG A 5 6.58 -1.34 27.54
C ARG A 5 7.60 -1.21 26.39
N ARG A 6 8.24 -2.31 26.00
CA ARG A 6 9.21 -2.37 24.90
C ARG A 6 8.54 -2.12 23.54
N ASP A 7 7.36 -2.74 23.33
CA ASP A 7 6.63 -2.60 22.06
C ASP A 7 6.09 -1.17 21.88
N ARG A 8 5.57 -0.57 22.95
CA ARG A 8 5.16 0.85 22.96
C ARG A 8 6.32 1.78 22.64
N LYS A 9 7.51 1.56 23.23
CA LYS A 9 8.71 2.36 22.94
C LYS A 9 9.13 2.17 21.47
N LYS A 10 9.09 0.94 20.94
CA LYS A 10 9.39 0.63 19.55
C LYS A 10 8.44 1.37 18.59
N ALA A 11 7.13 1.33 18.85
CA ALA A 11 6.11 2.04 18.06
C ALA A 11 6.30 3.56 18.11
N THR A 12 6.60 4.13 19.29
CA THR A 12 6.86 5.58 19.46
C THR A 12 8.07 6.03 18.63
N THR A 13 9.19 5.30 18.70
CA THR A 13 10.40 5.61 17.93
C THR A 13 10.14 5.49 16.42
N ARG A 14 9.42 4.45 16.00
CA ARG A 14 9.04 4.25 14.59
C ARG A 14 8.21 5.41 14.07
N LYS A 15 7.19 5.83 14.83
CA LYS A 15 6.36 6.98 14.48
C LYS A 15 7.17 8.27 14.41
N ALA A 16 8.03 8.55 15.36
CA ALA A 16 8.87 9.75 15.37
C ALA A 16 9.77 9.84 14.13
N LEU A 17 10.37 8.71 13.71
CA LEU A 17 11.19 8.62 12.50
C LEU A 17 10.35 8.88 11.23
N ALA A 18 9.17 8.28 11.12
CA ALA A 18 8.27 8.47 9.97
C ALA A 18 7.75 9.91 9.89
N ASP A 19 7.34 10.51 11.01
CA ASP A 19 6.87 11.90 11.08
C ASP A 19 8.01 12.90 10.71
N ALA A 20 9.23 12.67 11.20
CA ALA A 20 10.39 13.48 10.85
C ALA A 20 10.73 13.38 9.36
N ALA A 21 10.71 12.17 8.79
CA ALA A 21 10.96 11.94 7.37
C ALA A 21 9.91 12.66 6.50
N LEU A 22 8.62 12.46 6.79
CA LEU A 22 7.54 13.10 6.03
C LEU A 22 7.65 14.62 6.06
N ARG A 23 7.86 15.21 7.24
CA ARG A 23 8.04 16.65 7.39
C ARG A 23 9.22 17.17 6.55
N LEU A 24 10.40 16.56 6.68
CA LEU A 24 11.59 16.98 5.94
C LEU A 24 11.44 16.83 4.43
N PHE A 25 10.80 15.74 3.97
CA PHE A 25 10.56 15.54 2.54
C PHE A 25 9.56 16.56 1.96
N LEU A 26 8.53 16.94 2.72
CA LEU A 26 7.58 17.96 2.30
C LEU A 26 8.21 19.38 2.30
N GLU A 27 9.14 19.65 3.20
CA GLU A 27 9.80 20.95 3.31
C GLU A 27 10.93 21.14 2.27
N ARG A 28 11.68 20.07 1.96
CA ARG A 28 12.96 20.17 1.23
C ARG A 28 13.03 19.31 -0.03
N GLY A 29 12.03 18.49 -0.27
CA GLY A 29 12.02 17.47 -1.32
C GLY A 29 12.75 16.18 -0.88
N TYR A 30 12.30 15.05 -1.44
CA TYR A 30 12.81 13.72 -1.08
C TYR A 30 14.33 13.59 -1.30
N ASP A 31 14.85 14.04 -2.46
CA ASP A 31 16.25 13.84 -2.84
C ASP A 31 17.23 14.66 -1.98
N ASN A 32 16.77 15.78 -1.42
CA ASN A 32 17.59 16.70 -0.63
C ASN A 32 17.70 16.36 0.86
N VAL A 33 17.11 15.23 1.28
CA VAL A 33 17.11 14.82 2.70
C VAL A 33 17.83 13.49 2.86
N THR A 34 18.76 13.43 3.81
CA THR A 34 19.53 12.24 4.14
C THR A 34 18.93 11.47 5.32
N VAL A 35 19.20 10.16 5.41
CA VAL A 35 18.80 9.34 6.58
C VAL A 35 19.44 9.84 7.88
N LYS A 36 20.61 10.49 7.79
CA LYS A 36 21.28 11.10 8.95
C LYS A 36 20.44 12.26 9.50
N GLU A 37 20.01 13.18 8.64
CA GLU A 37 19.17 14.32 9.03
C GLU A 37 17.81 13.86 9.61
N ILE A 38 17.25 12.80 9.06
CA ILE A 38 16.00 12.21 9.59
C ILE A 38 16.22 11.66 11.00
N ALA A 39 17.29 10.90 11.22
CA ALA A 39 17.61 10.35 12.53
C ALA A 39 17.88 11.47 13.56
N GLU A 40 18.62 12.51 13.20
CA GLU A 40 18.88 13.71 14.02
C GLU A 40 17.55 14.44 14.36
N ALA A 41 16.67 14.62 13.37
CA ALA A 41 15.39 15.29 13.56
C ALA A 41 14.39 14.47 14.44
N ALA A 42 14.59 13.16 14.53
CA ALA A 42 13.83 12.26 15.41
C ALA A 42 14.53 11.98 16.75
N ASP A 43 15.60 12.69 17.06
CA ASP A 43 16.44 12.51 18.27
C ASP A 43 16.84 11.04 18.48
N THR A 44 17.39 10.42 17.41
CA THR A 44 17.82 9.01 17.46
C THR A 44 19.09 8.75 16.66
N ALA A 45 19.71 7.58 16.86
CA ALA A 45 20.89 7.19 16.10
C ALA A 45 20.50 6.61 14.73
N ILE A 46 21.36 6.78 13.71
CA ILE A 46 21.19 6.20 12.37
C ILE A 46 21.01 4.67 12.45
N ALA A 47 21.76 3.99 13.32
CA ALA A 47 21.63 2.55 13.53
C ALA A 47 20.20 2.15 14.01
N THR A 48 19.58 3.00 14.83
CA THR A 48 18.21 2.82 15.28
C THR A 48 17.22 2.97 14.12
N LEU A 49 17.44 3.96 13.22
CA LEU A 49 16.63 4.12 12.03
C LEU A 49 16.66 2.83 11.18
N PHE A 50 17.81 2.29 10.85
CA PHE A 50 17.92 1.06 10.07
C PHE A 50 17.39 -0.19 10.80
N ALA A 51 17.43 -0.21 12.13
CA ALA A 51 16.79 -1.29 12.91
C ALA A 51 15.26 -1.26 12.83
N HIS A 52 14.66 -0.08 12.59
CA HIS A 52 13.22 0.09 12.41
C HIS A 52 12.78 0.03 10.94
N PHE A 53 13.63 0.50 10.03
CA PHE A 53 13.37 0.63 8.59
C PHE A 53 14.54 0.08 7.77
N PRO A 54 14.73 -1.26 7.74
CA PRO A 54 15.86 -1.89 7.07
C PRO A 54 15.86 -1.67 5.55
N ALA A 55 14.69 -1.47 4.96
CA ALA A 55 14.54 -1.17 3.54
C ALA A 55 14.93 0.27 3.16
N GLY A 56 15.29 1.10 4.15
CA GLY A 56 15.84 2.43 3.89
C GLY A 56 14.84 3.57 3.91
N LYS A 57 15.13 4.59 3.13
CA LYS A 57 14.48 5.91 3.14
C LYS A 57 13.03 5.86 2.68
N GLU A 58 12.73 5.02 1.69
CA GLU A 58 11.39 4.82 1.13
C GLU A 58 10.43 4.22 2.17
N ALA A 59 10.92 3.28 2.97
CA ALA A 59 10.13 2.62 4.00
C ALA A 59 9.64 3.58 5.09
N LEU A 60 10.35 4.69 5.35
CA LEU A 60 9.92 5.71 6.29
C LEU A 60 8.55 6.34 5.96
N ILE A 61 8.17 6.31 4.68
CA ILE A 61 6.89 6.84 4.19
C ILE A 61 5.88 5.74 3.90
N LEU A 62 6.34 4.57 3.44
CA LEU A 62 5.49 3.54 2.83
C LEU A 62 5.44 2.21 3.59
N ASP A 63 6.25 2.07 4.65
CA ASP A 63 6.19 0.89 5.50
C ASP A 63 4.93 0.93 6.39
N ASP A 64 4.10 -0.06 6.24
CA ASP A 64 2.82 -0.22 6.93
C ASP A 64 2.80 -1.39 7.94
N SER A 65 3.93 -2.05 8.14
CA SER A 65 4.05 -3.17 9.10
C SER A 65 2.98 -4.28 8.91
N GLY A 66 2.56 -4.55 7.67
CA GLY A 66 1.54 -5.55 7.33
C GLY A 66 0.10 -4.99 7.27
N GLU A 67 -0.12 -3.71 7.49
CA GLU A 67 -1.45 -3.08 7.42
C GLU A 67 -2.06 -3.20 6.00
N ARG A 68 -1.24 -3.11 4.95
CA ARG A 68 -1.66 -3.27 3.55
C ARG A 68 -2.24 -4.65 3.30
N GLU A 69 -1.53 -5.68 3.74
CA GLU A 69 -1.94 -7.08 3.60
C GLU A 69 -3.21 -7.37 4.41
N ALA A 70 -3.28 -6.87 5.64
CA ALA A 70 -4.45 -6.98 6.51
C ALA A 70 -5.67 -6.28 5.91
N SER A 71 -5.51 -5.06 5.37
CA SER A 71 -6.61 -4.31 4.75
C SER A 71 -7.11 -4.95 3.46
N LEU A 72 -6.21 -5.54 2.66
CA LEU A 72 -6.55 -6.31 1.47
C LEU A 72 -7.35 -7.57 1.85
N THR A 73 -6.89 -8.28 2.88
CA THR A 73 -7.58 -9.47 3.42
C THR A 73 -8.99 -9.12 3.91
N ALA A 74 -9.13 -8.03 4.66
CA ALA A 74 -10.43 -7.56 5.13
C ALA A 74 -11.35 -7.21 3.95
N ALA A 75 -10.86 -6.52 2.93
CA ALA A 75 -11.66 -6.16 1.76
C ALA A 75 -12.27 -7.38 1.05
N VAL A 76 -11.53 -8.49 1.00
CA VAL A 76 -12.02 -9.73 0.38
C VAL A 76 -12.94 -10.51 1.32
N ARG A 77 -12.53 -10.72 2.59
CA ARG A 77 -13.26 -11.61 3.51
C ARG A 77 -14.50 -10.97 4.13
N GLU A 78 -14.48 -9.65 4.33
CA GLU A 78 -15.58 -8.91 4.96
C GLU A 78 -16.51 -8.25 3.91
N ARG A 79 -16.37 -8.60 2.63
CA ARG A 79 -17.22 -8.05 1.57
C ARG A 79 -18.69 -8.40 1.81
N PRO A 80 -19.63 -7.52 1.44
CA PRO A 80 -21.06 -7.79 1.57
C PRO A 80 -21.46 -9.08 0.81
N GLU A 81 -22.48 -9.77 1.31
CA GLU A 81 -23.05 -10.94 0.65
C GLU A 81 -23.55 -10.58 -0.77
N GLY A 82 -23.26 -11.40 -1.75
CA GLY A 82 -23.60 -11.17 -3.16
C GLY A 82 -22.63 -10.23 -3.92
N VAL A 83 -21.67 -9.62 -3.26
CA VAL A 83 -20.63 -8.83 -3.93
C VAL A 83 -19.49 -9.75 -4.39
N SER A 84 -19.14 -9.69 -5.68
CA SER A 84 -17.99 -10.45 -6.19
C SER A 84 -16.67 -9.98 -5.58
N VAL A 85 -15.67 -10.87 -5.56
CA VAL A 85 -14.33 -10.52 -5.05
C VAL A 85 -13.71 -9.38 -5.85
N LEU A 86 -13.86 -9.41 -7.17
CA LEU A 86 -13.32 -8.35 -8.03
C LEU A 86 -14.03 -7.01 -7.84
N ASP A 87 -15.35 -7.00 -7.54
CA ASP A 87 -16.06 -5.77 -7.17
C ASP A 87 -15.58 -5.22 -5.81
N ALA A 88 -15.34 -6.09 -4.83
CA ALA A 88 -14.80 -5.69 -3.54
C ALA A 88 -13.38 -5.10 -3.67
N LEU A 89 -12.52 -5.71 -4.50
CA LEU A 89 -11.17 -5.22 -4.78
C LEU A 89 -11.19 -3.91 -5.57
N TYR A 90 -12.10 -3.76 -6.53
CA TYR A 90 -12.33 -2.48 -7.20
C TYR A 90 -12.68 -1.39 -6.20
N ALA A 91 -13.69 -1.61 -5.35
CA ALA A 91 -14.11 -0.67 -4.33
C ALA A 91 -12.98 -0.33 -3.36
N PHE A 92 -12.19 -1.34 -2.96
CA PHE A 92 -11.03 -1.18 -2.10
C PHE A 92 -9.99 -0.22 -2.67
N PHE A 93 -9.67 -0.30 -3.96
CA PHE A 93 -8.72 0.61 -4.61
C PHE A 93 -9.35 1.96 -4.93
N ALA A 94 -10.61 2.00 -5.38
CA ALA A 94 -11.33 3.24 -5.69
C ALA A 94 -11.49 4.15 -4.46
N ASP A 95 -11.55 3.58 -3.25
CA ASP A 95 -11.65 4.31 -1.97
C ASP A 95 -10.30 4.87 -1.46
N ARG A 96 -9.24 4.78 -2.26
CA ARG A 96 -7.87 5.22 -1.92
C ARG A 96 -7.34 6.25 -2.90
N ALA A 97 -6.35 7.04 -2.45
CA ALA A 97 -5.60 7.87 -3.39
C ALA A 97 -4.85 6.98 -4.40
N PRO A 98 -4.74 7.38 -5.65
CA PRO A 98 -5.15 8.68 -6.20
C PRO A 98 -6.58 8.74 -6.77
N PHE A 99 -7.42 7.72 -6.54
CA PHE A 99 -8.75 7.60 -7.13
C PHE A 99 -9.83 8.34 -6.34
N ARG A 100 -9.60 8.58 -5.05
CA ARG A 100 -10.49 9.31 -4.17
C ARG A 100 -9.90 10.68 -3.80
N GLU A 101 -10.70 11.75 -3.98
CA GLU A 101 -10.24 13.13 -3.76
C GLU A 101 -10.59 13.71 -2.38
N ASP A 102 -11.65 13.22 -1.72
CA ASP A 102 -12.15 13.72 -0.43
C ASP A 102 -11.41 13.16 0.79
N LEU A 103 -10.13 12.84 0.62
CA LEU A 103 -9.25 12.34 1.68
C LEU A 103 -8.68 13.50 2.54
N PRO A 104 -8.31 13.24 3.81
CA PRO A 104 -7.68 14.24 4.68
C PRO A 104 -6.48 14.91 4.00
N ALA A 105 -6.33 16.22 4.22
CA ALA A 105 -5.28 17.02 3.53
C ALA A 105 -3.86 16.52 3.82
N GLU A 106 -3.59 15.97 5.01
CA GLU A 106 -2.31 15.38 5.36
C GLU A 106 -2.03 14.10 4.54
N TYR A 107 -3.06 13.24 4.41
CA TYR A 107 -2.96 12.03 3.59
C TYR A 107 -2.74 12.37 2.11
N ARG A 108 -3.48 13.35 1.57
CA ARG A 108 -3.29 13.81 0.18
C ARG A 108 -1.86 14.30 -0.06
N ARG A 109 -1.33 15.19 0.80
CA ARG A 109 0.06 15.68 0.69
C ARG A 109 1.10 14.58 0.72
N ARG A 110 0.89 13.56 1.57
CA ARG A 110 1.76 12.38 1.59
C ARG A 110 1.68 11.61 0.27
N MET A 111 0.48 11.40 -0.26
CA MET A 111 0.31 10.68 -1.53
C MET A 111 0.82 11.47 -2.73
N ASP A 112 0.66 12.79 -2.74
CA ASP A 112 1.25 13.66 -3.77
C ASP A 112 2.77 13.56 -3.79
N LEU A 113 3.40 13.52 -2.60
CA LEU A 113 4.85 13.27 -2.47
C LEU A 113 5.24 11.91 -3.05
N VAL A 114 4.50 10.86 -2.73
CA VAL A 114 4.76 9.50 -3.25
C VAL A 114 4.64 9.48 -4.76
N MET A 115 3.57 10.03 -5.31
CA MET A 115 3.29 10.02 -6.76
C MET A 115 4.26 10.90 -7.56
N SER A 116 4.75 12.00 -6.99
CA SER A 116 5.69 12.91 -7.65
C SER A 116 7.15 12.50 -7.53
N THR A 117 7.48 11.49 -6.69
CA THR A 117 8.83 11.02 -6.44
C THR A 117 9.05 9.62 -7.03
N PRO A 118 9.82 9.47 -8.13
CA PRO A 118 9.96 8.17 -8.82
C PRO A 118 10.42 7.01 -7.91
N ALA A 119 11.34 7.27 -6.97
CA ALA A 119 11.81 6.26 -6.03
C ALA A 119 10.71 5.78 -5.07
N LEU A 120 9.92 6.70 -4.52
CA LEU A 120 8.78 6.36 -3.65
C LEU A 120 7.67 5.63 -4.42
N TRP A 121 7.40 6.07 -5.65
CA TRP A 121 6.42 5.43 -6.52
C TRP A 121 6.80 3.97 -6.84
N ALA A 122 8.04 3.74 -7.26
CA ALA A 122 8.55 2.39 -7.53
C ALA A 122 8.51 1.50 -6.28
N TYR A 123 8.85 2.05 -5.11
CA TYR A 123 8.78 1.32 -3.85
C TYR A 123 7.33 0.99 -3.45
N ALA A 124 6.39 1.94 -3.62
CA ALA A 124 4.96 1.69 -3.38
C ALA A 124 4.43 0.53 -4.22
N ARG A 125 4.78 0.50 -5.52
CA ARG A 125 4.44 -0.62 -6.42
C ARG A 125 5.02 -1.95 -5.91
N THR A 126 6.29 -1.97 -5.51
CA THR A 126 6.92 -3.18 -4.93
C THR A 126 6.17 -3.67 -3.69
N CYS A 127 5.76 -2.76 -2.80
CA CYS A 127 4.99 -3.11 -1.61
C CYS A 127 3.61 -3.73 -1.94
N TRP A 128 2.91 -3.25 -2.98
CA TRP A 128 1.67 -3.86 -3.43
C TRP A 128 1.90 -5.25 -4.03
N ILE A 129 2.90 -5.38 -4.88
CA ILE A 129 3.25 -6.65 -5.52
C ILE A 129 3.65 -7.73 -4.49
N ALA A 130 4.27 -7.33 -3.38
CA ALA A 130 4.60 -8.26 -2.30
C ALA A 130 3.36 -8.92 -1.66
N CYS A 131 2.16 -8.37 -1.84
CA CYS A 131 0.91 -8.99 -1.39
C CYS A 131 0.36 -10.05 -2.37
N GLN A 132 1.06 -10.39 -3.45
CA GLN A 132 0.56 -11.27 -4.52
C GLN A 132 0.14 -12.64 -4.00
N ASP A 133 0.97 -13.30 -3.21
CA ASP A 133 0.67 -14.66 -2.73
C ASP A 133 -0.52 -14.66 -1.75
N THR A 134 -0.60 -13.66 -0.89
CA THR A 134 -1.76 -13.46 -0.01
C THR A 134 -3.03 -13.25 -0.83
N LEU A 135 -3.00 -12.40 -1.85
CA LEU A 135 -4.18 -12.19 -2.70
C LEU A 135 -4.55 -13.46 -3.48
N ALA A 136 -3.59 -14.18 -4.05
CA ALA A 136 -3.85 -15.44 -4.75
C ALA A 136 -4.54 -16.45 -3.82
N THR A 137 -4.09 -16.57 -2.57
CA THR A 137 -4.73 -17.42 -1.56
C THR A 137 -6.18 -16.99 -1.28
N LEU A 138 -6.43 -15.69 -1.12
CA LEU A 138 -7.79 -15.16 -0.90
C LEU A 138 -8.72 -15.42 -2.09
N LEU A 139 -8.20 -15.33 -3.32
CA LEU A 139 -8.94 -15.65 -4.54
C LEU A 139 -9.28 -17.15 -4.59
N ALA A 140 -8.35 -18.03 -4.23
CA ALA A 140 -8.59 -19.47 -4.16
C ALA A 140 -9.67 -19.81 -3.12
N GLU A 141 -9.57 -19.27 -1.90
CA GLU A 141 -10.58 -19.42 -0.86
C GLU A 141 -11.98 -19.02 -1.37
N ALA A 142 -12.07 -17.87 -2.05
CA ALA A 142 -13.35 -17.37 -2.58
C ALA A 142 -13.92 -18.21 -3.73
N SER A 143 -13.04 -18.90 -4.48
CA SER A 143 -13.42 -19.82 -5.56
C SER A 143 -13.67 -21.25 -5.07
N GLY A 144 -13.56 -21.52 -3.76
CA GLY A 144 -13.71 -22.86 -3.18
C GLY A 144 -12.54 -23.81 -3.46
N LEU A 145 -11.40 -23.29 -3.86
CA LEU A 145 -10.17 -24.05 -4.08
C LEU A 145 -9.33 -24.10 -2.81
N ALA A 146 -8.64 -25.24 -2.60
CA ALA A 146 -7.76 -25.42 -1.43
C ALA A 146 -6.47 -24.60 -1.53
N GLU A 147 -5.96 -24.44 -2.75
CA GLU A 147 -4.72 -23.69 -3.05
C GLU A 147 -4.90 -22.91 -4.36
N PRO A 148 -4.21 -21.78 -4.54
CA PRO A 148 -4.27 -21.03 -5.80
C PRO A 148 -3.55 -21.79 -6.92
N ASP A 149 -4.14 -21.78 -8.10
CA ASP A 149 -3.52 -22.22 -9.35
C ASP A 149 -2.77 -21.07 -10.05
N ASP A 150 -2.10 -21.37 -11.16
CA ASP A 150 -1.33 -20.37 -11.93
C ASP A 150 -2.22 -19.22 -12.44
N SER A 151 -3.49 -19.49 -12.77
CA SER A 151 -4.44 -18.47 -13.23
C SER A 151 -4.75 -17.46 -12.13
N LEU A 152 -4.94 -17.91 -10.89
CA LEU A 152 -5.19 -17.05 -9.74
C LEU A 152 -3.95 -16.25 -9.31
N HIS A 153 -2.74 -16.80 -9.45
CA HIS A 153 -1.50 -16.04 -9.27
C HIS A 153 -1.37 -14.93 -10.32
N VAL A 154 -1.70 -15.21 -11.58
CA VAL A 154 -1.70 -14.20 -12.64
C VAL A 154 -2.77 -13.13 -12.39
N LEU A 155 -3.99 -13.53 -12.02
CA LEU A 155 -5.05 -12.58 -11.66
C LEU A 155 -4.66 -11.69 -10.48
N ALA A 156 -4.11 -12.27 -9.41
CA ALA A 156 -3.63 -11.51 -8.26
C ALA A 156 -2.62 -10.43 -8.69
N ARG A 157 -1.69 -10.77 -9.58
CA ARG A 157 -0.73 -9.82 -10.13
C ARG A 157 -1.40 -8.71 -10.92
N TYR A 158 -2.35 -9.03 -11.82
CA TYR A 158 -3.08 -8.03 -12.60
C TYR A 158 -3.85 -7.07 -11.70
N VAL A 159 -4.56 -7.60 -10.69
CA VAL A 159 -5.30 -6.79 -9.71
C VAL A 159 -4.38 -5.80 -9.00
N LEU A 160 -3.20 -6.25 -8.53
CA LEU A 160 -2.27 -5.42 -7.77
C LEU A 160 -1.54 -4.36 -8.62
N GLU A 161 -1.37 -4.61 -9.92
CA GLU A 161 -0.74 -3.65 -10.84
C GLU A 161 -1.74 -2.69 -11.49
N THR A 162 -3.01 -3.06 -11.56
CA THR A 162 -4.04 -2.23 -12.20
C THR A 162 -4.12 -0.80 -11.64
N PRO A 163 -4.07 -0.57 -10.31
CA PRO A 163 -4.10 0.79 -9.77
C PRO A 163 -2.91 1.65 -10.20
N ASP A 164 -1.71 1.06 -10.30
CA ASP A 164 -0.52 1.75 -10.78
C ASP A 164 -0.73 2.23 -12.21
N LEU A 165 -1.15 1.35 -13.10
CA LEU A 165 -1.42 1.66 -14.52
C LEU A 165 -2.55 2.67 -14.70
N ALA A 166 -3.65 2.54 -13.97
CA ALA A 166 -4.79 3.44 -14.04
C ALA A 166 -4.45 4.84 -13.55
N SER A 167 -3.63 4.97 -12.50
CA SER A 167 -3.23 6.25 -11.90
C SER A 167 -2.49 7.17 -12.86
N THR A 168 -1.86 6.62 -13.90
CA THR A 168 -1.12 7.38 -14.93
C THR A 168 -2.02 7.93 -16.03
N ARG A 169 -3.33 7.62 -16.03
CA ARG A 169 -4.26 8.04 -17.08
C ARG A 169 -4.90 9.39 -16.76
N PRO A 170 -5.32 10.15 -17.80
CA PRO A 170 -6.01 11.45 -17.60
C PRO A 170 -7.27 11.31 -16.74
N ASP A 171 -8.12 10.32 -17.03
CA ASP A 171 -9.25 9.91 -16.19
C ASP A 171 -8.89 8.59 -15.49
N ARG A 172 -8.23 8.72 -14.35
CA ARG A 172 -7.73 7.58 -13.58
C ARG A 172 -8.87 6.72 -13.01
N THR A 173 -9.99 7.36 -12.65
CA THR A 173 -11.14 6.66 -12.07
C THR A 173 -11.85 5.81 -13.12
N ALA A 174 -12.11 6.36 -14.30
CA ALA A 174 -12.65 5.61 -15.42
C ALA A 174 -11.72 4.49 -15.86
N ALA A 175 -10.41 4.74 -15.93
CA ALA A 175 -9.41 3.72 -16.27
C ALA A 175 -9.37 2.54 -15.27
N LEU A 176 -9.48 2.83 -13.97
CA LEU A 176 -9.58 1.79 -12.94
C LEU A 176 -10.84 0.94 -13.14
N ALA A 177 -12.00 1.59 -13.32
CA ALA A 177 -13.28 0.92 -13.50
C ALA A 177 -13.29 0.02 -14.75
N GLU A 178 -12.77 0.54 -15.87
CA GLU A 178 -12.67 -0.22 -17.13
C GLU A 178 -11.76 -1.44 -17.01
N ALA A 179 -10.59 -1.27 -16.40
CA ALA A 179 -9.66 -2.37 -16.19
C ALA A 179 -10.27 -3.49 -15.32
N PHE A 180 -10.92 -3.14 -14.21
CA PHE A 180 -11.62 -4.14 -13.39
C PHE A 180 -12.81 -4.79 -14.12
N SER A 181 -13.52 -4.06 -14.99
CA SER A 181 -14.54 -4.64 -15.86
C SER A 181 -13.99 -5.74 -16.78
N HIS A 182 -12.81 -5.51 -17.36
CA HIS A 182 -12.12 -6.53 -18.20
C HIS A 182 -11.64 -7.72 -17.38
N LEU A 183 -11.09 -7.50 -16.16
CA LEU A 183 -10.69 -8.59 -15.29
C LEU A 183 -11.88 -9.49 -14.95
N LYS A 184 -13.05 -8.93 -14.66
CA LYS A 184 -14.29 -9.69 -14.39
C LYS A 184 -14.74 -10.51 -15.60
N GLN A 185 -14.55 -10.04 -16.82
CA GLN A 185 -14.89 -10.81 -18.02
C GLN A 185 -13.94 -12.00 -18.23
N GLY A 186 -12.68 -11.89 -17.84
CA GLY A 186 -11.70 -12.97 -17.87
C GLY A 186 -11.88 -14.01 -16.75
N TRP A 187 -12.45 -13.60 -15.60
CA TRP A 187 -12.71 -14.43 -14.41
C TRP A 187 -14.15 -14.22 -13.91
N PRO A 188 -15.17 -14.70 -14.66
CA PRO A 188 -16.57 -14.38 -14.37
C PRO A 188 -17.08 -14.98 -13.05
N ASP A 189 -16.41 -16.01 -12.52
CA ASP A 189 -16.80 -16.72 -11.29
C ASP A 189 -16.20 -16.09 -10.02
N LEU A 190 -15.44 -14.99 -10.17
CA LEU A 190 -14.83 -14.22 -9.10
C LEU A 190 -15.48 -12.83 -9.01
#